data_7440fc2273fea361df758d1f61f412a4
#
_entry.id   7440fc2273fea361df758d1f61f412a4
#
_cell.length_a   1.000
_cell.length_b   1.000
_cell.length_c   1.000
_cell.angle_alpha   90.00
_cell.angle_beta   90.00
_cell.angle_gamma   90.00
#
_symmetry.space_group_name_H-M   'P 1'
#
loop_
_entity.id
_entity.type
_entity.pdbx_description
1 polymer ?
#
loop_
_entity_poly.entity_id
_entity_poly.type
_entity_poly.pdbx_seq_one_letter_code
_entity_poly.pdbx_strand_id
1 'polypeptide(L)'
;MRIEEEKSEHKSGKEDTWMETETKPLLHYIADKAGMESVDKEKIQQKIIDASKNSSYYKKEVTRAEKIKNKAKVWRKYIEQRKQNKDYWRQISKELSNKILNHRKTRDLSRTWIHVDMDMFYAAVFLLDNPSYADKPIAVGDSSMISTANYEARQFGVRSAMPGFIGKKLCPELTFVNLDFERYKEISVLFKDVLSHYDIDQESMGLDESNMDITDYLIRNDLNTPEGRDQVASEIRQKVKEATKINCSAGVAWNKMLAKICSDLNKPDGHYILPNDSEKIEEFMFNMDVRKIPGIGRMGQSELNELGIFNWKHIIDNITEIYTVLSERSTSFYMKSALGIARNIHEIIPENAHQKSISVSETFKTITNIGEFHDKLEMLSEKLEKRLLKNGLMGKSLCIKLKDKEFDNKDKSMILPDHTNNKFEIFKFACKRLESLWPHPPVRLLGIRLSNLIRENEAKRR
;
A
#
# COMPACT_ATOMS: atom_id res chain seq x y z
N MET A 1 -51.96 -25.51 27.54
CA MET A 1 -50.48 -25.71 27.52
C MET A 1 -49.89 -24.29 27.34
N ARG A 2 -49.37 -23.74 28.42
CA ARG A 2 -48.81 -22.37 28.49
C ARG A 2 -47.42 -22.36 27.90
N ILE A 3 -47.14 -21.44 27.05
CA ILE A 3 -45.78 -21.12 26.58
C ILE A 3 -45.36 -19.89 27.39
N GLU A 4 -44.33 -20.06 28.18
CA GLU A 4 -43.69 -19.01 28.98
C GLU A 4 -42.85 -18.11 28.09
N GLU A 5 -43.11 -16.82 28.17
CA GLU A 5 -42.27 -15.76 27.59
C GLU A 5 -41.12 -15.45 28.54
N GLU A 6 -39.89 -15.80 28.16
CA GLU A 6 -38.69 -15.32 28.84
C GLU A 6 -38.38 -13.87 28.38
N LYS A 7 -38.62 -12.95 29.30
CA LYS A 7 -38.14 -11.54 29.18
C LYS A 7 -36.64 -11.49 29.47
N SER A 8 -35.83 -11.25 28.49
CA SER A 8 -34.43 -10.89 28.70
C SER A 8 -34.33 -9.39 29.08
N GLU A 9 -34.02 -9.14 30.35
CA GLU A 9 -33.69 -7.80 30.85
C GLU A 9 -32.38 -7.30 30.25
N HIS A 10 -32.45 -6.26 29.45
CA HIS A 10 -31.28 -5.47 29.05
C HIS A 10 -30.81 -4.63 30.25
N LYS A 11 -29.73 -5.06 30.89
CA LYS A 11 -28.99 -4.25 31.84
C LYS A 11 -28.24 -3.14 31.09
N SER A 12 -28.75 -1.93 31.16
CA SER A 12 -28.02 -0.70 30.88
C SER A 12 -27.01 -0.43 31.99
N GLY A 13 -25.83 0.03 31.62
CA GLY A 13 -24.86 0.62 32.56
C GLY A 13 -23.53 -0.15 32.63
N LYS A 14 -22.69 0.00 31.61
CA LYS A 14 -21.25 -0.06 31.80
C LYS A 14 -20.71 1.35 31.57
N GLU A 15 -20.42 2.06 32.65
CA GLU A 15 -19.48 3.17 32.62
C GLU A 15 -18.17 2.64 32.09
N ASP A 16 -17.76 3.14 30.91
CA ASP A 16 -16.46 2.86 30.31
C ASP A 16 -15.36 3.48 31.19
N THR A 17 -14.92 2.75 32.17
CA THR A 17 -13.62 2.98 32.81
C THR A 17 -12.53 2.73 31.78
N TRP A 18 -12.11 3.78 31.09
CA TRP A 18 -10.96 3.77 30.19
C TRP A 18 -9.70 3.53 31.03
N MET A 19 -9.37 2.26 31.27
CA MET A 19 -8.04 1.90 31.71
C MET A 19 -7.06 2.44 30.68
N GLU A 20 -6.04 3.18 31.13
CA GLU A 20 -4.90 3.58 30.32
C GLU A 20 -4.14 2.32 29.86
N THR A 21 -4.63 1.71 28.79
CA THR A 21 -3.91 0.62 28.15
C THR A 21 -2.66 1.21 27.50
N GLU A 22 -1.53 0.56 27.71
CA GLU A 22 -0.26 0.88 27.08
C GLU A 22 -0.44 1.09 25.57
N THR A 23 0.04 2.21 25.04
CA THR A 23 -0.14 2.55 23.62
C THR A 23 0.67 1.57 22.77
N LYS A 24 -0.02 0.72 22.00
CA LYS A 24 0.62 -0.25 21.11
C LYS A 24 1.27 0.45 19.91
N PRO A 25 2.49 0.04 19.50
CA PRO A 25 3.18 0.63 18.36
C PRO A 25 2.48 0.32 17.03
N LEU A 26 2.60 1.21 16.07
CA LEU A 26 2.08 1.04 14.71
C LEU A 26 3.08 0.25 13.84
N LEU A 27 3.29 -1.03 14.12
CA LEU A 27 4.25 -1.83 13.38
C LEU A 27 3.70 -2.25 11.99
N HIS A 28 4.48 -2.05 10.93
CA HIS A 28 4.12 -2.35 9.55
C HIS A 28 3.75 -3.80 9.31
N TYR A 29 4.46 -4.68 9.97
CA TYR A 29 4.51 -6.11 9.74
C TYR A 29 3.60 -6.91 10.70
N ILE A 30 2.51 -6.31 11.16
CA ILE A 30 1.49 -6.99 11.97
C ILE A 30 0.21 -7.30 11.15
N ALA A 31 -0.03 -6.63 10.00
CA ALA A 31 -1.24 -6.83 9.22
C ALA A 31 -1.28 -8.20 8.51
N ASP A 32 -2.45 -8.78 8.35
CA ASP A 32 -2.66 -10.08 7.73
C ASP A 32 -2.21 -10.14 6.27
N LYS A 33 -1.75 -11.30 5.86
CA LYS A 33 -1.40 -11.66 4.49
C LYS A 33 -1.96 -13.05 4.19
N ALA A 34 -2.22 -13.34 2.92
CA ALA A 34 -2.58 -14.69 2.48
C ALA A 34 -1.53 -15.72 2.93
N GLY A 35 -1.98 -16.89 3.37
CA GLY A 35 -1.15 -17.94 3.95
C GLY A 35 -0.91 -17.80 5.46
N MET A 36 -1.68 -16.93 6.13
CA MET A 36 -1.62 -16.73 7.59
C MET A 36 -2.96 -17.02 8.28
N GLU A 37 -3.85 -17.74 7.63
CA GLU A 37 -5.21 -18.00 8.14
C GLU A 37 -5.21 -18.85 9.40
N SER A 38 -4.29 -19.81 9.51
CA SER A 38 -4.13 -20.71 10.66
C SER A 38 -3.26 -20.18 11.80
N VAL A 39 -2.73 -18.95 11.63
CA VAL A 39 -1.73 -18.39 12.54
C VAL A 39 -2.38 -17.75 13.76
N ASP A 40 -1.90 -18.09 14.96
CA ASP A 40 -2.24 -17.37 16.20
C ASP A 40 -1.65 -15.95 16.17
N LYS A 41 -2.50 -15.02 15.73
CA LYS A 41 -2.11 -13.62 15.50
C LYS A 41 -1.66 -12.91 16.76
N GLU A 42 -2.30 -13.16 17.89
CA GLU A 42 -1.96 -12.52 19.17
C GLU A 42 -0.59 -12.96 19.66
N LYS A 43 -0.32 -14.27 19.60
CA LYS A 43 0.97 -14.85 19.97
C LYS A 43 2.11 -14.34 19.08
N ILE A 44 1.86 -14.24 17.76
CA ILE A 44 2.87 -13.69 16.83
C ILE A 44 3.08 -12.20 17.08
N GLN A 45 2.02 -11.43 17.28
CA GLN A 45 2.12 -10.02 17.61
C GLN A 45 2.95 -9.80 18.87
N GLN A 46 2.73 -10.59 19.91
CA GLN A 46 3.48 -10.51 21.16
C GLN A 46 4.97 -10.82 20.92
N LYS A 47 5.29 -11.89 20.18
CA LYS A 47 6.68 -12.21 19.81
C LYS A 47 7.37 -11.07 19.02
N ILE A 48 6.65 -10.44 18.10
CA ILE A 48 7.15 -9.30 17.33
C ILE A 48 7.44 -8.11 18.25
N ILE A 49 6.52 -7.79 19.16
CA ILE A 49 6.68 -6.73 20.15
C ILE A 49 7.93 -7.00 21.01
N ASP A 50 8.04 -8.20 21.59
CA ASP A 50 9.17 -8.58 22.42
C ASP A 50 10.51 -8.55 21.67
N ALA A 51 10.49 -8.88 20.38
CA ALA A 51 11.67 -8.83 19.52
C ALA A 51 12.11 -7.39 19.16
N SER A 52 11.20 -6.43 19.21
CA SER A 52 11.42 -5.05 18.71
C SER A 52 11.40 -3.96 19.77
N LYS A 53 10.87 -4.20 20.98
CA LYS A 53 10.60 -3.18 22.02
C LYS A 53 11.79 -2.30 22.42
N ASN A 54 13.02 -2.79 22.29
CA ASN A 54 14.23 -2.02 22.60
C ASN A 54 14.76 -1.20 21.40
N SER A 55 14.16 -1.34 20.20
CA SER A 55 14.64 -0.63 19.02
C SER A 55 14.15 0.81 18.94
N SER A 56 14.99 1.70 18.37
CA SER A 56 14.57 3.08 18.06
C SER A 56 13.34 3.13 17.17
N TYR A 57 13.19 2.15 16.25
CA TYR A 57 12.00 2.05 15.40
C TYR A 57 10.72 1.82 16.22
N TYR A 58 10.75 0.88 17.17
CA TYR A 58 9.60 0.64 18.06
C TYR A 58 9.21 1.90 18.85
N LYS A 59 10.18 2.55 19.47
CA LYS A 59 9.96 3.81 20.23
C LYS A 59 9.32 4.88 19.33
N LYS A 60 9.80 5.00 18.10
CA LYS A 60 9.23 5.93 17.11
C LYS A 60 7.79 5.61 16.77
N GLU A 61 7.45 4.33 16.61
CA GLU A 61 6.09 3.91 16.28
C GLU A 61 5.12 4.07 17.47
N VAL A 62 5.59 3.90 18.71
CA VAL A 62 4.82 4.26 19.92
C VAL A 62 4.52 5.76 19.92
N THR A 63 5.55 6.61 19.74
CA THR A 63 5.36 8.09 19.69
C THR A 63 4.40 8.50 18.57
N ARG A 64 4.38 7.79 17.42
CA ARG A 64 3.40 8.05 16.37
C ARG A 64 2.00 7.67 16.78
N ALA A 65 1.82 6.52 17.43
CA ALA A 65 0.52 6.09 17.93
C ALA A 65 -0.02 7.09 18.96
N GLU A 66 0.80 7.56 19.87
CA GLU A 66 0.44 8.62 20.85
C GLU A 66 0.00 9.92 20.18
N LYS A 67 0.73 10.36 19.14
CA LYS A 67 0.34 11.55 18.36
C LYS A 67 -1.03 11.38 17.71
N ILE A 68 -1.35 10.20 17.17
CA ILE A 68 -2.67 9.90 16.60
C ILE A 68 -3.74 9.92 17.69
N LYS A 69 -3.50 9.27 18.83
CA LYS A 69 -4.42 9.26 19.98
C LYS A 69 -4.72 10.67 20.45
N ASN A 70 -3.70 11.52 20.57
CA ASN A 70 -3.86 12.93 20.98
C ASN A 70 -4.62 13.75 19.91
N LYS A 71 -4.32 13.54 18.63
CA LYS A 71 -5.05 14.16 17.51
C LYS A 71 -6.53 13.77 17.55
N ALA A 72 -6.83 12.50 17.76
CA ALA A 72 -8.20 12.00 17.86
C ALA A 72 -8.96 12.58 19.06
N LYS A 73 -8.30 12.79 20.21
CA LYS A 73 -8.91 13.51 21.35
C LYS A 73 -9.37 14.93 20.95
N VAL A 74 -8.53 15.66 20.22
CA VAL A 74 -8.85 17.00 19.71
C VAL A 74 -10.02 16.92 18.73
N TRP A 75 -10.02 15.95 17.83
CA TRP A 75 -11.08 15.73 16.86
C TRP A 75 -12.42 15.42 17.53
N ARG A 76 -12.47 14.50 18.51
CA ARG A 76 -13.69 14.19 19.27
C ARG A 76 -14.27 15.45 19.93
N LYS A 77 -13.40 16.25 20.61
CA LYS A 77 -13.84 17.51 21.22
C LYS A 77 -14.43 18.48 20.19
N TYR A 78 -13.80 18.58 19.02
CA TYR A 78 -14.29 19.47 17.97
C TYR A 78 -15.61 18.97 17.37
N ILE A 79 -15.77 17.67 17.16
CA ILE A 79 -17.03 17.05 16.73
C ILE A 79 -18.15 17.37 17.72
N GLU A 80 -17.92 17.16 19.03
CA GLU A 80 -18.92 17.43 20.05
C GLU A 80 -19.32 18.92 20.11
N GLN A 81 -18.37 19.84 19.95
CA GLN A 81 -18.68 21.26 19.81
C GLN A 81 -19.57 21.56 18.60
N ARG A 82 -19.29 20.93 17.46
CA ARG A 82 -20.11 21.09 16.24
C ARG A 82 -21.50 20.50 16.36
N LYS A 83 -21.66 19.38 17.06
CA LYS A 83 -22.96 18.76 17.37
C LYS A 83 -23.86 19.64 18.21
N GLN A 84 -23.29 20.53 19.06
CA GLN A 84 -24.08 21.48 19.85
C GLN A 84 -24.87 22.46 18.96
N ASN A 85 -24.37 22.84 17.81
CA ASN A 85 -25.11 23.59 16.81
C ASN A 85 -26.00 22.63 15.99
N LYS A 86 -27.20 22.36 16.53
CA LYS A 86 -28.12 21.36 15.99
C LYS A 86 -28.55 21.63 14.54
N ASP A 87 -28.71 22.90 14.19
CA ASP A 87 -29.16 23.27 12.83
C ASP A 87 -28.07 23.07 11.82
N TYR A 88 -26.85 23.51 12.12
CA TYR A 88 -25.66 23.23 11.30
C TYR A 88 -25.45 21.71 11.12
N TRP A 89 -25.50 20.96 12.24
CA TRP A 89 -25.29 19.51 12.19
C TRP A 89 -26.34 18.80 11.32
N ARG A 90 -27.63 19.17 11.47
CA ARG A 90 -28.72 18.62 10.68
C ARG A 90 -28.55 18.95 9.18
N GLN A 91 -28.20 20.21 8.87
CA GLN A 91 -27.97 20.63 7.49
C GLN A 91 -26.86 19.84 6.81
N ILE A 92 -25.66 19.74 7.44
CA ILE A 92 -24.51 18.99 6.89
C ILE A 92 -24.82 17.50 6.76
N SER A 93 -25.43 16.90 7.79
CA SER A 93 -25.82 15.48 7.74
C SER A 93 -26.79 15.21 6.58
N LYS A 94 -27.75 16.08 6.34
CA LYS A 94 -28.69 15.98 5.21
C LYS A 94 -27.97 16.13 3.87
N GLU A 95 -27.05 17.08 3.76
CA GLU A 95 -26.25 17.29 2.55
C GLU A 95 -25.40 16.04 2.21
N LEU A 96 -24.71 15.48 3.20
CA LEU A 96 -23.90 14.29 3.02
C LEU A 96 -24.74 13.05 2.71
N SER A 97 -25.90 12.90 3.34
CA SER A 97 -26.86 11.83 3.02
C SER A 97 -27.34 11.93 1.57
N ASN A 98 -27.63 13.14 1.09
CA ASN A 98 -28.01 13.36 -0.30
C ASN A 98 -26.85 13.04 -1.26
N LYS A 99 -25.60 13.37 -0.90
CA LYS A 99 -24.41 12.99 -1.68
C LYS A 99 -24.27 11.46 -1.76
N ILE A 100 -24.48 10.75 -0.66
CA ILE A 100 -24.47 9.27 -0.62
C ILE A 100 -25.55 8.71 -1.57
N LEU A 101 -26.79 9.19 -1.46
CA LEU A 101 -27.88 8.75 -2.32
C LEU A 101 -27.59 9.01 -3.81
N ASN A 102 -27.04 10.19 -4.12
CA ASN A 102 -26.65 10.49 -5.49
C ASN A 102 -25.54 9.57 -6.00
N HIS A 103 -24.51 9.28 -5.19
CA HIS A 103 -23.44 8.34 -5.54
C HIS A 103 -24.00 6.93 -5.79
N ARG A 104 -24.97 6.46 -4.98
CA ARG A 104 -25.63 5.17 -5.23
C ARG A 104 -26.35 5.15 -6.58
N LYS A 105 -27.07 6.21 -6.92
CA LYS A 105 -27.81 6.33 -8.20
C LYS A 105 -26.89 6.41 -9.42
N THR A 106 -25.74 7.04 -9.26
CA THR A 106 -24.77 7.27 -10.36
C THR A 106 -23.63 6.24 -10.38
N ARG A 107 -23.77 5.14 -9.62
CA ARG A 107 -22.78 4.05 -9.64
C ARG A 107 -22.76 3.42 -11.04
N ASP A 108 -21.56 3.37 -11.63
CA ASP A 108 -21.37 2.77 -12.93
C ASP A 108 -20.89 1.31 -12.77
N LEU A 109 -21.68 0.39 -13.27
CA LEU A 109 -21.43 -1.05 -13.26
C LEU A 109 -21.30 -1.62 -14.69
N SER A 110 -21.07 -0.75 -15.68
CA SER A 110 -21.00 -1.13 -17.10
C SER A 110 -19.71 -1.83 -17.50
N ARG A 111 -18.62 -1.61 -16.73
CA ARG A 111 -17.31 -2.17 -17.05
C ARG A 111 -17.00 -3.41 -16.20
N THR A 112 -16.19 -4.30 -16.72
CA THR A 112 -15.66 -5.46 -15.99
C THR A 112 -14.15 -5.38 -15.94
N TRP A 113 -13.63 -5.18 -14.72
CA TRP A 113 -12.20 -5.15 -14.46
C TRP A 113 -11.73 -6.45 -13.85
N ILE A 114 -10.55 -6.89 -14.22
CA ILE A 114 -9.84 -7.98 -13.55
C ILE A 114 -8.49 -7.46 -13.04
N HIS A 115 -8.18 -7.79 -11.80
CA HIS A 115 -6.86 -7.60 -11.21
C HIS A 115 -6.19 -8.96 -11.07
N VAL A 116 -4.98 -9.10 -11.61
CA VAL A 116 -4.17 -10.33 -11.54
C VAL A 116 -2.89 -10.03 -10.77
N ASP A 117 -2.54 -10.90 -9.83
CA ASP A 117 -1.41 -10.72 -8.91
C ASP A 117 -0.69 -12.06 -8.74
N MET A 118 0.60 -12.13 -9.08
CA MET A 118 1.40 -13.35 -8.98
C MET A 118 1.66 -13.71 -7.52
N ASP A 119 1.41 -14.95 -7.15
CA ASP A 119 1.50 -15.40 -5.77
C ASP A 119 2.95 -15.46 -5.28
N MET A 120 3.22 -14.79 -4.12
CA MET A 120 4.56 -14.71 -3.50
C MET A 120 5.71 -14.47 -4.50
N PHE A 121 5.54 -13.60 -5.46
CA PHE A 121 6.30 -13.49 -6.72
C PHE A 121 7.80 -13.71 -6.60
N TYR A 122 8.54 -12.93 -5.82
CA TYR A 122 9.99 -13.08 -5.72
C TYR A 122 10.41 -14.44 -5.15
N ALA A 123 9.64 -14.94 -4.19
CA ALA A 123 9.89 -16.28 -3.64
C ALA A 123 9.55 -17.37 -4.65
N ALA A 124 8.45 -17.20 -5.41
CA ALA A 124 8.05 -18.14 -6.45
C ALA A 124 9.10 -18.25 -7.57
N VAL A 125 9.66 -17.11 -8.02
CA VAL A 125 10.76 -17.10 -9.02
C VAL A 125 11.99 -17.84 -8.48
N PHE A 126 12.38 -17.63 -7.23
CA PHE A 126 13.50 -18.38 -6.63
C PHE A 126 13.21 -19.89 -6.60
N LEU A 127 11.99 -20.28 -6.21
CA LEU A 127 11.58 -21.68 -6.12
C LEU A 127 11.52 -22.36 -7.49
N LEU A 128 11.17 -21.61 -8.56
CA LEU A 128 11.20 -22.10 -9.94
C LEU A 128 12.59 -22.58 -10.34
N ASP A 129 13.60 -21.79 -9.99
CA ASP A 129 15.00 -22.10 -10.31
C ASP A 129 15.64 -23.05 -9.27
N ASN A 130 15.03 -23.21 -8.07
CA ASN A 130 15.54 -24.01 -6.94
C ASN A 130 14.44 -24.89 -6.31
N PRO A 131 13.90 -25.92 -7.01
CA PRO A 131 12.77 -26.72 -6.54
C PRO A 131 13.01 -27.46 -5.21
N SER A 132 14.26 -27.74 -4.85
CA SER A 132 14.63 -28.40 -3.58
C SER A 132 14.31 -27.58 -2.31
N TYR A 133 13.88 -26.34 -2.48
CA TYR A 133 13.42 -25.45 -1.40
C TYR A 133 11.90 -25.34 -1.28
N ALA A 134 11.12 -26.08 -2.08
CA ALA A 134 9.67 -25.95 -2.14
C ALA A 134 8.99 -26.08 -0.78
N ASP A 135 9.40 -27.03 0.05
CA ASP A 135 8.83 -27.32 1.36
C ASP A 135 9.58 -26.63 2.52
N LYS A 136 10.48 -25.70 2.21
CA LYS A 136 11.29 -25.01 3.23
C LYS A 136 10.81 -23.57 3.41
N PRO A 137 10.81 -23.04 4.65
CA PRO A 137 10.49 -21.63 4.86
C PRO A 137 11.62 -20.75 4.31
N ILE A 138 11.32 -19.95 3.28
CA ILE A 138 12.26 -19.02 2.66
C ILE A 138 11.77 -17.58 2.70
N ALA A 139 12.70 -16.66 2.76
CA ALA A 139 12.46 -15.22 2.61
C ALA A 139 13.48 -14.60 1.66
N VAL A 140 12.98 -13.90 0.66
CA VAL A 140 13.80 -13.11 -0.26
C VAL A 140 14.21 -11.81 0.44
N GLY A 141 15.53 -11.59 0.57
CA GLY A 141 16.11 -10.48 1.31
C GLY A 141 17.21 -10.98 2.26
N ASP A 142 17.40 -10.24 3.34
CA ASP A 142 18.45 -10.54 4.33
C ASP A 142 17.98 -10.26 5.78
N SER A 143 18.91 -10.31 6.72
CA SER A 143 18.65 -10.00 8.14
C SER A 143 18.11 -8.59 8.39
N SER A 144 18.30 -7.65 7.46
CA SER A 144 17.82 -6.27 7.58
C SER A 144 16.36 -6.13 7.16
N MET A 145 15.94 -6.76 6.04
CA MET A 145 14.59 -6.62 5.52
C MET A 145 14.20 -7.78 4.61
N ILE A 146 12.97 -8.27 4.79
CA ILE A 146 12.32 -9.27 3.96
C ILE A 146 11.50 -8.57 2.88
N SER A 147 11.81 -8.84 1.61
CA SER A 147 11.01 -8.35 0.48
C SER A 147 9.77 -9.21 0.26
N THR A 148 9.93 -10.53 0.24
CA THR A 148 8.83 -11.50 0.08
C THR A 148 9.16 -12.76 0.88
N ALA A 149 8.12 -13.41 1.44
CA ALA A 149 8.22 -14.71 2.10
C ALA A 149 7.29 -15.70 1.40
N ASN A 150 7.71 -16.97 1.28
CA ASN A 150 6.84 -18.04 0.78
C ASN A 150 5.75 -18.42 1.80
N TYR A 151 4.81 -19.26 1.40
CA TYR A 151 3.67 -19.62 2.26
C TYR A 151 4.13 -20.43 3.48
N GLU A 152 5.14 -21.27 3.36
CA GLU A 152 5.74 -22.04 4.46
C GLU A 152 6.28 -21.10 5.54
N ALA A 153 6.97 -20.03 5.17
CA ALA A 153 7.46 -19.03 6.12
C ALA A 153 6.31 -18.19 6.72
N ARG A 154 5.24 -17.91 5.94
CA ARG A 154 4.09 -17.14 6.42
C ARG A 154 3.31 -17.85 7.51
N GLN A 155 3.29 -19.17 7.54
CA GLN A 155 2.67 -19.98 8.63
C GLN A 155 3.32 -19.70 10.00
N PHE A 156 4.57 -19.22 10.02
CA PHE A 156 5.26 -18.78 11.24
C PHE A 156 5.07 -17.28 11.52
N GLY A 157 4.30 -16.57 10.71
CA GLY A 157 4.11 -15.12 10.82
C GLY A 157 5.16 -14.27 10.10
N VAL A 158 6.06 -14.88 9.32
CA VAL A 158 7.06 -14.17 8.52
C VAL A 158 6.40 -13.54 7.29
N ARG A 159 6.79 -12.30 6.92
CA ARG A 159 6.17 -11.59 5.80
C ARG A 159 6.98 -10.40 5.27
N SER A 160 6.52 -9.86 4.15
CA SER A 160 7.11 -8.68 3.49
C SER A 160 7.20 -7.47 4.41
N ALA A 161 8.25 -6.67 4.23
CA ALA A 161 8.59 -5.48 5.00
C ALA A 161 8.97 -5.74 6.48
N MET A 162 9.04 -7.01 6.91
CA MET A 162 9.52 -7.38 8.23
C MET A 162 11.06 -7.31 8.28
N PRO A 163 11.67 -6.80 9.37
CA PRO A 163 13.09 -6.99 9.60
C PRO A 163 13.46 -8.48 9.65
N GLY A 164 14.48 -8.90 8.89
CA GLY A 164 14.82 -10.31 8.76
C GLY A 164 15.20 -10.96 10.09
N PHE A 165 15.83 -10.21 11.01
CA PHE A 165 16.15 -10.73 12.34
C PHE A 165 14.90 -11.07 13.17
N ILE A 166 13.77 -10.39 12.94
CA ILE A 166 12.46 -10.75 13.54
C ILE A 166 11.94 -12.02 12.87
N GLY A 167 12.02 -12.09 11.53
CA GLY A 167 11.65 -13.29 10.79
C GLY A 167 12.37 -14.54 11.30
N LYS A 168 13.69 -14.45 11.55
CA LYS A 168 14.46 -15.54 12.15
C LYS A 168 14.03 -15.91 13.58
N LYS A 169 13.55 -14.95 14.38
CA LYS A 169 13.01 -15.25 15.72
C LYS A 169 11.66 -15.94 15.66
N LEU A 170 10.85 -15.64 14.65
CA LEU A 170 9.56 -16.29 14.42
C LEU A 170 9.73 -17.70 13.83
N CYS A 171 10.64 -17.83 12.89
CA CYS A 171 10.97 -19.07 12.18
C CYS A 171 12.50 -19.28 12.21
N PRO A 172 13.05 -20.04 13.18
CA PRO A 172 14.48 -20.29 13.28
C PRO A 172 15.10 -20.96 12.04
N GLU A 173 14.32 -21.78 11.33
CA GLU A 173 14.73 -22.47 10.10
C GLU A 173 14.66 -21.58 8.85
N LEU A 174 14.15 -20.35 8.96
CA LEU A 174 14.00 -19.44 7.83
C LEU A 174 15.30 -19.29 7.04
N THR A 175 15.28 -19.59 5.75
CA THR A 175 16.42 -19.41 4.85
C THR A 175 16.26 -18.09 4.10
N PHE A 176 17.29 -17.22 4.18
CA PHE A 176 17.33 -16.01 3.36
C PHE A 176 17.92 -16.31 1.98
N VAL A 177 17.28 -15.76 0.95
CA VAL A 177 17.73 -15.87 -0.43
C VAL A 177 17.87 -14.48 -1.05
N ASN A 178 18.82 -14.32 -1.96
CA ASN A 178 19.12 -13.02 -2.55
C ASN A 178 18.04 -12.55 -3.52
N LEU A 179 17.96 -11.24 -3.71
CA LEU A 179 17.15 -10.60 -4.75
C LEU A 179 17.81 -10.80 -6.12
N ASP A 180 17.00 -11.16 -7.13
CA ASP A 180 17.40 -11.24 -8.54
C ASP A 180 16.43 -10.45 -9.42
N PHE A 181 16.66 -9.13 -9.52
CA PHE A 181 15.79 -8.24 -10.27
C PHE A 181 15.81 -8.48 -11.79
N GLU A 182 16.88 -9.02 -12.34
CA GLU A 182 16.92 -9.34 -13.78
C GLU A 182 15.98 -10.50 -14.06
N ARG A 183 16.05 -11.55 -13.26
CA ARG A 183 15.15 -12.71 -13.38
C ARG A 183 13.67 -12.31 -13.12
N TYR A 184 13.41 -11.44 -12.16
CA TYR A 184 12.03 -10.95 -11.92
C TYR A 184 11.48 -10.17 -13.12
N LYS A 185 12.29 -9.38 -13.81
CA LYS A 185 11.87 -8.65 -15.03
C LYS A 185 11.58 -9.59 -16.18
N GLU A 186 12.40 -10.63 -16.38
CA GLU A 186 12.16 -11.65 -17.41
C GLU A 186 10.78 -12.29 -17.23
N ILE A 187 10.48 -12.79 -16.03
CA ILE A 187 9.18 -13.40 -15.73
C ILE A 187 8.05 -12.36 -15.83
N SER A 188 8.28 -11.12 -15.41
CA SER A 188 7.30 -10.03 -15.51
C SER A 188 6.94 -9.70 -16.96
N VAL A 189 7.88 -9.83 -17.90
CA VAL A 189 7.62 -9.63 -19.34
C VAL A 189 6.68 -10.72 -19.84
N LEU A 190 6.93 -12.00 -19.54
CA LEU A 190 6.06 -13.10 -19.91
C LEU A 190 4.66 -12.96 -19.32
N PHE A 191 4.57 -12.55 -18.06
CA PHE A 191 3.30 -12.26 -17.38
C PHE A 191 2.50 -11.19 -18.12
N LYS A 192 3.11 -10.06 -18.41
CA LYS A 192 2.45 -8.91 -19.07
C LYS A 192 2.10 -9.21 -20.53
N ASP A 193 2.90 -10.00 -21.20
CA ASP A 193 2.60 -10.45 -22.56
C ASP A 193 1.30 -11.24 -22.60
N VAL A 194 1.12 -12.21 -21.71
CA VAL A 194 -0.15 -12.95 -21.59
C VAL A 194 -1.32 -12.01 -21.36
N LEU A 195 -1.19 -11.04 -20.45
CA LEU A 195 -2.28 -10.13 -20.10
C LEU A 195 -2.66 -9.18 -21.25
N SER A 196 -1.68 -8.79 -22.09
CA SER A 196 -1.90 -7.90 -23.22
C SER A 196 -2.85 -8.46 -24.30
N HIS A 197 -3.06 -9.78 -24.33
CA HIS A 197 -4.03 -10.42 -25.23
C HIS A 197 -5.50 -10.14 -24.82
N TYR A 198 -5.73 -9.81 -23.56
CA TYR A 198 -7.07 -9.50 -23.04
C TYR A 198 -7.33 -7.99 -22.99
N ASP A 199 -6.30 -7.23 -22.71
CA ASP A 199 -6.34 -5.76 -22.66
C ASP A 199 -4.95 -5.19 -22.97
N ILE A 200 -4.83 -4.56 -24.16
CA ILE A 200 -3.56 -3.96 -24.60
C ILE A 200 -3.14 -2.77 -23.73
N ASP A 201 -4.13 -2.07 -23.14
CA ASP A 201 -3.93 -0.90 -22.31
C ASP A 201 -3.82 -1.26 -20.82
N GLN A 202 -3.51 -2.51 -20.49
CA GLN A 202 -3.37 -2.99 -19.12
C GLN A 202 -2.50 -2.07 -18.24
N GLU A 203 -2.94 -1.86 -17.02
CA GLU A 203 -2.25 -0.99 -16.05
C GLU A 203 -1.40 -1.82 -15.09
N SER A 204 -0.12 -1.96 -15.40
CA SER A 204 0.82 -2.67 -14.51
C SER A 204 1.16 -1.83 -13.28
N MET A 205 0.97 -2.40 -12.08
CA MET A 205 1.26 -1.77 -10.79
C MET A 205 2.58 -2.26 -10.18
N GLY A 206 3.46 -2.82 -10.99
CA GLY A 206 4.73 -3.39 -10.56
C GLY A 206 5.26 -4.41 -11.54
N LEU A 207 5.94 -5.43 -11.02
CA LEU A 207 6.44 -6.56 -11.81
C LEU A 207 5.43 -7.72 -11.85
N ASP A 208 4.58 -7.82 -10.83
CA ASP A 208 3.79 -9.00 -10.48
C ASP A 208 2.27 -8.78 -10.44
N GLU A 209 1.80 -7.55 -10.63
CA GLU A 209 0.36 -7.25 -10.61
C GLU A 209 -0.05 -6.28 -11.73
N SER A 210 -1.26 -6.48 -12.26
CA SER A 210 -1.84 -5.61 -13.29
C SER A 210 -3.36 -5.56 -13.21
N ASN A 211 -3.93 -4.41 -13.60
CA ASN A 211 -5.36 -4.24 -13.84
C ASN A 211 -5.65 -4.26 -15.34
N MET A 212 -6.73 -4.92 -15.71
CA MET A 212 -7.23 -4.98 -17.09
C MET A 212 -8.71 -4.66 -17.12
N ASP A 213 -9.15 -3.93 -18.14
CA ASP A 213 -10.56 -3.79 -18.48
C ASP A 213 -10.91 -4.84 -19.53
N ILE A 214 -11.51 -5.93 -19.10
CA ILE A 214 -11.86 -7.05 -19.98
C ILE A 214 -13.25 -6.92 -20.59
N THR A 215 -13.94 -5.80 -20.44
CA THR A 215 -15.32 -5.61 -20.92
C THR A 215 -15.44 -5.90 -22.40
N ASP A 216 -14.60 -5.29 -23.22
CA ASP A 216 -14.68 -5.43 -24.68
C ASP A 216 -14.24 -6.84 -25.16
N TYR A 217 -13.33 -7.49 -24.40
CA TYR A 217 -12.97 -8.88 -24.63
C TYR A 217 -14.18 -9.81 -24.37
N LEU A 218 -14.87 -9.63 -23.26
CA LEU A 218 -16.05 -10.42 -22.90
C LEU A 218 -17.18 -10.27 -23.93
N ILE A 219 -17.44 -9.03 -24.37
CA ILE A 219 -18.50 -8.75 -25.35
C ILE A 219 -18.17 -9.40 -26.71
N ARG A 220 -16.94 -9.24 -27.22
CA ARG A 220 -16.53 -9.78 -28.52
C ARG A 220 -16.56 -11.30 -28.58
N ASN A 221 -16.45 -11.99 -27.45
CA ASN A 221 -16.42 -13.44 -27.36
C ASN A 221 -17.72 -14.05 -26.80
N ASP A 222 -18.81 -13.27 -26.67
CA ASP A 222 -20.08 -13.68 -26.08
C ASP A 222 -19.98 -14.24 -24.65
N LEU A 223 -18.98 -13.76 -23.88
CA LEU A 223 -18.66 -14.19 -22.52
C LEU A 223 -19.08 -13.16 -21.43
N ASN A 224 -19.88 -12.15 -21.78
CA ASN A 224 -20.30 -11.13 -20.81
C ASN A 224 -21.43 -11.63 -19.88
N THR A 225 -21.25 -12.82 -19.34
CA THR A 225 -22.14 -13.48 -18.36
C THR A 225 -21.35 -13.80 -17.09
N PRO A 226 -22.00 -14.13 -15.95
CA PRO A 226 -21.31 -14.57 -14.76
C PRO A 226 -20.35 -15.76 -15.02
N GLU A 227 -20.82 -16.76 -15.76
CA GLU A 227 -20.08 -17.97 -16.13
C GLU A 227 -18.91 -17.63 -17.06
N GLY A 228 -19.11 -16.73 -18.02
CA GLY A 228 -18.07 -16.29 -18.95
C GLY A 228 -16.97 -15.50 -18.22
N ARG A 229 -17.29 -14.71 -17.22
CA ARG A 229 -16.30 -14.03 -16.39
C ARG A 229 -15.45 -15.02 -15.58
N ASP A 230 -16.07 -16.07 -15.04
CA ASP A 230 -15.39 -17.15 -14.33
C ASP A 230 -14.45 -17.92 -15.27
N GLN A 231 -14.94 -18.27 -16.47
CA GLN A 231 -14.14 -18.89 -17.51
C GLN A 231 -12.92 -18.06 -17.87
N VAL A 232 -13.09 -16.76 -18.14
CA VAL A 232 -11.98 -15.86 -18.53
C VAL A 232 -10.98 -15.68 -17.39
N ALA A 233 -11.43 -15.55 -16.15
CA ALA A 233 -10.54 -15.46 -15.00
C ALA A 233 -9.70 -16.73 -14.82
N SER A 234 -10.32 -17.91 -14.99
CA SER A 234 -9.64 -19.21 -14.98
C SER A 234 -8.65 -19.35 -16.13
N GLU A 235 -9.05 -18.95 -17.35
CA GLU A 235 -8.20 -19.00 -18.54
C GLU A 235 -6.95 -18.12 -18.40
N ILE A 236 -7.12 -16.87 -17.92
CA ILE A 236 -6.00 -15.96 -17.69
C ILE A 236 -5.00 -16.58 -16.71
N ARG A 237 -5.47 -17.08 -15.57
CA ARG A 237 -4.62 -17.71 -14.56
C ARG A 237 -3.87 -18.92 -15.11
N GLN A 238 -4.55 -19.76 -15.88
CA GLN A 238 -3.95 -20.92 -16.51
C GLN A 238 -2.86 -20.51 -17.52
N LYS A 239 -3.12 -19.54 -18.39
CA LYS A 239 -2.15 -19.05 -19.38
C LYS A 239 -0.94 -18.38 -18.72
N VAL A 240 -1.15 -17.63 -17.64
CA VAL A 240 -0.05 -17.06 -16.85
C VAL A 240 0.82 -18.19 -16.27
N LYS A 241 0.21 -19.21 -15.68
CA LYS A 241 0.92 -20.39 -15.15
C LYS A 241 1.68 -21.17 -16.25
N GLU A 242 1.09 -21.32 -17.40
CA GLU A 242 1.74 -21.98 -18.55
C GLU A 242 2.97 -21.20 -19.05
N ALA A 243 2.86 -19.87 -19.15
CA ALA A 243 3.94 -19.01 -19.62
C ALA A 243 5.05 -18.81 -18.59
N THR A 244 4.69 -18.61 -17.33
CA THR A 244 5.65 -18.22 -16.28
C THR A 244 6.05 -19.38 -15.37
N LYS A 245 5.31 -20.49 -15.35
CA LYS A 245 5.39 -21.62 -14.40
C LYS A 245 5.10 -21.21 -12.94
N ILE A 246 4.49 -20.02 -12.72
CA ILE A 246 4.15 -19.47 -11.42
C ILE A 246 2.64 -19.27 -11.34
N ASN A 247 2.07 -19.58 -10.19
CA ASN A 247 0.66 -19.34 -9.92
C ASN A 247 0.36 -17.86 -9.76
N CYS A 248 -0.86 -17.46 -10.09
CA CYS A 248 -1.39 -16.13 -9.80
C CYS A 248 -2.82 -16.22 -9.28
N SER A 249 -3.23 -15.19 -8.59
CA SER A 249 -4.58 -15.02 -8.10
C SER A 249 -5.26 -13.85 -8.79
N ALA A 250 -6.58 -13.92 -8.96
CA ALA A 250 -7.31 -12.91 -9.70
C ALA A 250 -8.57 -12.43 -8.95
N GLY A 251 -8.98 -11.20 -9.21
CA GLY A 251 -10.25 -10.66 -8.75
C GLY A 251 -10.98 -9.97 -9.88
N VAL A 252 -12.25 -10.28 -10.06
CA VAL A 252 -13.11 -9.69 -11.09
C VAL A 252 -14.18 -8.83 -10.41
N ALA A 253 -14.30 -7.58 -10.85
CA ALA A 253 -15.28 -6.65 -10.32
C ALA A 253 -15.53 -5.48 -11.30
N TRP A 254 -16.31 -4.51 -10.87
CA TRP A 254 -16.84 -3.40 -11.70
C TRP A 254 -15.95 -2.17 -11.72
N ASN A 255 -14.84 -2.19 -11.00
CA ASN A 255 -13.76 -1.21 -11.07
C ASN A 255 -12.46 -1.81 -10.50
N LYS A 256 -11.34 -1.14 -10.76
CA LYS A 256 -9.99 -1.57 -10.36
C LYS A 256 -9.83 -1.79 -8.85
N MET A 257 -10.45 -0.92 -8.04
CA MET A 257 -10.35 -1.00 -6.58
C MET A 257 -10.98 -2.30 -6.06
N LEU A 258 -12.20 -2.59 -6.51
CA LEU A 258 -12.91 -3.81 -6.12
C LEU A 258 -12.21 -5.06 -6.66
N ALA A 259 -11.75 -5.03 -7.93
CA ALA A 259 -11.00 -6.13 -8.52
C ALA A 259 -9.72 -6.46 -7.72
N LYS A 260 -8.97 -5.43 -7.32
CA LYS A 260 -7.78 -5.62 -6.47
C LYS A 260 -8.12 -6.19 -5.08
N ILE A 261 -9.22 -5.78 -4.47
CA ILE A 261 -9.66 -6.34 -3.20
C ILE A 261 -10.03 -7.82 -3.38
N CYS A 262 -10.78 -8.13 -4.44
CA CYS A 262 -11.21 -9.49 -4.76
C CYS A 262 -10.04 -10.45 -5.01
N SER A 263 -8.94 -9.98 -5.61
CA SER A 263 -7.78 -10.83 -5.92
C SER A 263 -7.08 -11.39 -4.66
N ASP A 264 -7.29 -10.78 -3.49
CA ASP A 264 -6.69 -11.24 -2.24
C ASP A 264 -7.55 -12.28 -1.47
N LEU A 265 -8.81 -12.51 -1.88
CA LEU A 265 -9.76 -13.30 -1.09
C LEU A 265 -9.52 -14.81 -1.18
N ASN A 266 -9.16 -15.28 -2.37
CA ASN A 266 -8.96 -16.71 -2.65
C ASN A 266 -7.49 -17.02 -2.99
N LYS A 267 -6.53 -16.30 -2.38
CA LYS A 267 -5.10 -16.63 -2.47
C LYS A 267 -4.76 -17.85 -1.61
N PRO A 268 -3.84 -18.71 -2.06
CA PRO A 268 -3.14 -18.73 -3.34
C PRO A 268 -3.92 -19.44 -4.45
N ASP A 269 -3.49 -19.22 -5.70
CA ASP A 269 -3.94 -19.93 -6.90
C ASP A 269 -5.48 -20.00 -7.04
N GLY A 270 -6.14 -18.86 -6.75
CA GLY A 270 -7.59 -18.74 -6.80
C GLY A 270 -8.05 -17.46 -7.49
N HIS A 271 -9.35 -17.35 -7.72
CA HIS A 271 -9.96 -16.08 -8.10
C HIS A 271 -11.29 -15.86 -7.40
N TYR A 272 -11.72 -14.62 -7.36
CA TYR A 272 -13.00 -14.22 -6.79
C TYR A 272 -13.71 -13.25 -7.72
N ILE A 273 -15.01 -13.48 -7.96
CA ILE A 273 -15.84 -12.64 -8.80
C ILE A 273 -16.89 -11.96 -7.94
N LEU A 274 -16.86 -10.64 -7.87
CA LEU A 274 -17.88 -9.87 -7.17
C LEU A 274 -19.12 -9.75 -8.08
N PRO A 275 -20.30 -10.17 -7.65
CA PRO A 275 -21.51 -10.07 -8.45
C PRO A 275 -21.83 -8.64 -8.89
N ASN A 276 -22.39 -8.47 -10.10
CA ASN A 276 -22.88 -7.19 -10.62
C ASN A 276 -24.21 -6.81 -9.97
N ASP A 277 -24.17 -6.52 -8.69
CA ASP A 277 -25.33 -6.20 -7.89
C ASP A 277 -24.98 -5.13 -6.87
N SER A 278 -25.69 -4.03 -6.88
CA SER A 278 -25.41 -2.87 -6.02
C SER A 278 -25.54 -3.19 -4.53
N GLU A 279 -26.49 -4.04 -4.15
CA GLU A 279 -26.71 -4.42 -2.74
C GLU A 279 -25.59 -5.36 -2.27
N LYS A 280 -25.24 -6.37 -3.09
CA LYS A 280 -24.14 -7.28 -2.80
C LYS A 280 -22.79 -6.57 -2.72
N ILE A 281 -22.56 -5.56 -3.55
CA ILE A 281 -21.36 -4.73 -3.48
C ILE A 281 -21.29 -3.97 -2.15
N GLU A 282 -22.41 -3.37 -1.71
CA GLU A 282 -22.42 -2.65 -0.43
C GLU A 282 -22.28 -3.60 0.75
N GLU A 283 -22.96 -4.76 0.74
CA GLU A 283 -22.81 -5.79 1.76
C GLU A 283 -21.35 -6.27 1.86
N PHE A 284 -20.73 -6.57 0.72
CA PHE A 284 -19.32 -6.95 0.62
C PHE A 284 -18.41 -5.89 1.22
N MET A 285 -18.63 -4.62 0.87
CA MET A 285 -17.82 -3.51 1.37
C MET A 285 -18.04 -3.26 2.86
N PHE A 286 -19.29 -3.25 3.33
CA PHE A 286 -19.61 -2.84 4.69
C PHE A 286 -19.03 -3.74 5.78
N ASN A 287 -18.85 -5.02 5.49
CA ASN A 287 -18.26 -5.98 6.41
C ASN A 287 -16.71 -5.98 6.41
N MET A 288 -16.11 -5.24 5.50
CA MET A 288 -14.66 -5.26 5.30
C MET A 288 -13.94 -4.24 6.20
N ASP A 289 -12.77 -4.62 6.72
CA ASP A 289 -11.87 -3.71 7.45
C ASP A 289 -11.45 -2.53 6.54
N VAL A 290 -11.40 -1.32 7.11
CA VAL A 290 -11.01 -0.10 6.38
C VAL A 290 -9.64 -0.22 5.71
N ARG A 291 -8.75 -1.06 6.24
CA ARG A 291 -7.39 -1.27 5.73
C ARG A 291 -7.34 -2.00 4.39
N LYS A 292 -8.39 -2.74 4.02
CA LYS A 292 -8.43 -3.51 2.77
C LYS A 292 -8.51 -2.64 1.51
N ILE A 293 -8.92 -1.37 1.64
CA ILE A 293 -9.00 -0.48 0.48
C ILE A 293 -7.61 0.05 0.09
N PRO A 294 -7.21 -0.09 -1.17
CA PRO A 294 -6.02 0.55 -1.72
C PRO A 294 -6.04 2.07 -1.47
N GLY A 295 -4.96 2.59 -0.90
CA GLY A 295 -4.85 4.00 -0.50
C GLY A 295 -5.03 4.26 0.99
N ILE A 296 -5.59 3.33 1.77
CA ILE A 296 -5.60 3.43 3.24
C ILE A 296 -4.40 2.69 3.82
N GLY A 297 -3.42 3.46 4.28
CA GLY A 297 -2.28 2.93 5.01
C GLY A 297 -2.59 2.76 6.50
N ARG A 298 -1.63 2.21 7.25
CA ARG A 298 -1.75 2.02 8.72
C ARG A 298 -2.06 3.31 9.49
N MET A 299 -1.54 4.47 9.03
CA MET A 299 -1.81 5.75 9.69
C MET A 299 -3.29 6.12 9.55
N GLY A 300 -3.84 6.03 8.32
CA GLY A 300 -5.25 6.30 8.08
C GLY A 300 -6.17 5.33 8.82
N GLN A 301 -5.82 4.04 8.84
CA GLN A 301 -6.53 3.04 9.64
C GLN A 301 -6.52 3.40 11.13
N SER A 302 -5.35 3.76 11.69
CA SER A 302 -5.25 4.14 13.11
C SER A 302 -6.03 5.40 13.43
N GLU A 303 -6.02 6.41 12.56
CA GLU A 303 -6.83 7.62 12.72
C GLU A 303 -8.33 7.32 12.74
N LEU A 304 -8.79 6.46 11.83
CA LEU A 304 -10.18 6.01 11.78
C LEU A 304 -10.57 5.16 13.01
N ASN A 305 -9.71 4.20 13.40
CA ASN A 305 -9.95 3.35 14.56
C ASN A 305 -10.05 4.17 15.87
N GLU A 306 -9.24 5.21 16.02
CA GLU A 306 -9.34 6.12 17.16
C GLU A 306 -10.65 6.93 17.17
N LEU A 307 -11.36 7.05 16.04
CA LEU A 307 -12.71 7.61 15.96
C LEU A 307 -13.82 6.56 16.12
N GLY A 308 -13.47 5.29 16.39
CA GLY A 308 -14.42 4.18 16.48
C GLY A 308 -14.84 3.62 15.11
N ILE A 309 -14.09 3.92 14.05
CA ILE A 309 -14.39 3.51 12.68
C ILE A 309 -13.46 2.36 12.29
N PHE A 310 -13.99 1.13 12.25
CA PHE A 310 -13.21 -0.10 12.00
C PHE A 310 -13.51 -0.73 10.63
N ASN A 311 -14.72 -0.55 10.13
CA ASN A 311 -15.18 -1.10 8.85
C ASN A 311 -15.85 -0.02 7.99
N TRP A 312 -16.22 -0.39 6.76
CA TRP A 312 -16.75 0.56 5.79
C TRP A 312 -18.19 0.98 6.09
N LYS A 313 -18.96 0.16 6.79
CA LYS A 313 -20.27 0.57 7.29
C LYS A 313 -20.13 1.72 8.28
N HIS A 314 -19.17 1.63 9.21
CA HIS A 314 -18.90 2.72 10.16
C HIS A 314 -18.49 4.03 9.46
N ILE A 315 -17.86 3.98 8.27
CA ILE A 315 -17.57 5.18 7.48
C ILE A 315 -18.86 5.90 7.07
N ILE A 316 -19.83 5.15 6.54
CA ILE A 316 -21.12 5.73 6.11
C ILE A 316 -21.91 6.22 7.30
N ASP A 317 -21.97 5.45 8.39
CA ASP A 317 -22.72 5.79 9.60
C ASP A 317 -22.15 7.06 10.29
N ASN A 318 -20.84 7.30 10.19
CA ASN A 318 -20.14 8.43 10.81
C ASN A 318 -19.60 9.46 9.80
N ILE A 319 -20.19 9.54 8.61
CA ILE A 319 -19.64 10.40 7.55
C ILE A 319 -19.63 11.89 7.92
N THR A 320 -20.57 12.34 8.76
CA THR A 320 -20.66 13.73 9.23
C THR A 320 -19.50 14.06 10.18
N GLU A 321 -19.15 13.14 11.07
CA GLU A 321 -17.99 13.22 11.95
C GLU A 321 -16.69 13.28 11.12
N ILE A 322 -16.57 12.38 10.15
CA ILE A 322 -15.42 12.33 9.24
C ILE A 322 -15.26 13.67 8.49
N TYR A 323 -16.35 14.18 7.93
CA TYR A 323 -16.36 15.47 7.22
C TYR A 323 -15.94 16.63 8.12
N THR A 324 -16.31 16.58 9.40
CA THR A 324 -16.01 17.64 10.37
C THR A 324 -14.51 17.77 10.65
N VAL A 325 -13.73 16.68 10.55
CA VAL A 325 -12.33 16.63 10.97
C VAL A 325 -11.33 16.35 9.85
N LEU A 326 -11.81 15.87 8.70
CA LEU A 326 -10.96 15.62 7.54
C LEU A 326 -11.24 16.59 6.40
N SER A 327 -10.34 16.61 5.41
CA SER A 327 -10.54 17.40 4.19
C SER A 327 -11.71 16.86 3.37
N GLU A 328 -12.37 17.72 2.62
CA GLU A 328 -13.45 17.34 1.68
C GLU A 328 -12.99 16.24 0.72
N ARG A 329 -11.74 16.32 0.21
CA ARG A 329 -11.14 15.30 -0.65
C ARG A 329 -11.07 13.94 0.05
N SER A 330 -10.63 13.90 1.31
CA SER A 330 -10.54 12.65 2.09
C SER A 330 -11.92 12.08 2.38
N THR A 331 -12.87 12.94 2.76
CA THR A 331 -14.27 12.53 3.01
C THR A 331 -14.92 11.96 1.76
N SER A 332 -14.74 12.61 0.60
CA SER A 332 -15.24 12.11 -0.68
C SER A 332 -14.59 10.76 -1.06
N PHE A 333 -13.31 10.61 -0.83
CA PHE A 333 -12.62 9.34 -1.06
C PHE A 333 -13.20 8.22 -0.18
N TYR A 334 -13.34 8.44 1.12
CA TYR A 334 -13.90 7.46 2.04
C TYR A 334 -15.37 7.13 1.70
N MET A 335 -16.18 8.14 1.43
CA MET A 335 -17.59 7.95 1.06
C MET A 335 -17.74 7.09 -0.20
N LYS A 336 -17.02 7.43 -1.27
CA LYS A 336 -17.08 6.67 -2.53
C LYS A 336 -16.55 5.26 -2.35
N SER A 337 -15.42 5.10 -1.68
CA SER A 337 -14.82 3.78 -1.45
C SER A 337 -15.73 2.87 -0.62
N ALA A 338 -16.39 3.41 0.42
CA ALA A 338 -17.34 2.65 1.23
C ALA A 338 -18.55 2.14 0.42
N LEU A 339 -18.92 2.86 -0.62
CA LEU A 339 -19.98 2.46 -1.56
C LEU A 339 -19.47 1.58 -2.71
N GLY A 340 -18.21 1.15 -2.69
CA GLY A 340 -17.61 0.38 -3.77
C GLY A 340 -17.40 1.18 -5.06
N ILE A 341 -17.34 2.51 -4.97
CA ILE A 341 -17.22 3.41 -6.13
C ILE A 341 -15.77 3.87 -6.27
N ALA A 342 -15.17 3.58 -7.39
CA ALA A 342 -13.85 4.04 -7.79
C ALA A 342 -13.83 4.38 -9.28
N ARG A 343 -12.68 4.87 -9.77
CA ARG A 343 -12.48 5.10 -11.19
C ARG A 343 -12.54 3.76 -11.94
N ASN A 344 -13.31 3.71 -13.03
CA ASN A 344 -13.53 2.53 -13.84
C ASN A 344 -13.17 2.71 -15.33
N ILE A 345 -12.26 3.63 -15.61
CA ILE A 345 -11.67 3.86 -16.93
C ILE A 345 -10.15 3.78 -16.85
N HIS A 346 -9.49 3.48 -17.94
CA HIS A 346 -8.02 3.55 -18.03
C HIS A 346 -7.50 4.93 -17.70
N GLU A 347 -6.31 4.99 -17.09
CA GLU A 347 -5.60 6.25 -16.94
C GLU A 347 -5.04 6.71 -18.28
N ILE A 348 -5.63 7.74 -18.84
CA ILE A 348 -5.04 8.41 -19.98
C ILE A 348 -3.79 9.13 -19.49
N ILE A 349 -2.62 8.55 -19.80
CA ILE A 349 -1.34 9.18 -19.55
C ILE A 349 -1.05 10.07 -20.76
N PRO A 350 -1.01 11.41 -20.61
CA PRO A 350 -0.68 12.29 -21.74
C PRO A 350 0.69 11.89 -22.31
N GLU A 351 0.84 11.95 -23.63
CA GLU A 351 2.11 11.62 -24.32
C GLU A 351 3.33 12.36 -23.75
N ASN A 352 3.11 13.58 -23.24
CA ASN A 352 4.13 14.40 -22.59
C ASN A 352 4.25 14.15 -21.08
N ALA A 353 3.47 13.24 -20.49
CA ALA A 353 3.57 12.96 -19.08
C ALA A 353 4.90 12.28 -18.77
N HIS A 354 5.62 12.86 -17.82
CA HIS A 354 6.84 12.28 -17.29
C HIS A 354 6.81 12.32 -15.76
N GLN A 355 7.67 11.57 -15.16
CA GLN A 355 7.80 11.56 -13.70
C GLN A 355 8.06 12.96 -13.17
N LYS A 356 7.41 13.35 -12.07
CA LYS A 356 7.63 14.66 -11.42
C LYS A 356 8.97 14.75 -10.70
N SER A 357 9.57 13.62 -10.35
CA SER A 357 10.88 13.54 -9.70
C SER A 357 11.50 12.16 -9.89
N ILE A 358 12.82 12.11 -9.89
CA ILE A 358 13.62 10.86 -9.82
C ILE A 358 14.49 10.94 -8.58
N SER A 359 14.56 9.84 -7.81
CA SER A 359 15.34 9.77 -6.58
C SER A 359 16.07 8.45 -6.45
N VAL A 360 17.19 8.49 -5.73
CA VAL A 360 17.92 7.33 -5.24
C VAL A 360 18.19 7.51 -3.76
N SER A 361 18.16 6.43 -3.00
CA SER A 361 18.50 6.45 -1.58
C SER A 361 19.08 5.12 -1.15
N GLU A 362 19.91 5.15 -0.11
CA GLU A 362 20.52 3.96 0.47
C GLU A 362 20.39 4.00 2.00
N THR A 363 20.05 2.87 2.59
CA THR A 363 20.06 2.64 4.03
C THR A 363 21.36 1.89 4.38
N PHE A 364 22.07 2.33 5.41
CA PHE A 364 23.37 1.79 5.82
C PHE A 364 23.51 1.76 7.34
N LYS A 365 24.60 1.18 7.85
CA LYS A 365 24.98 1.33 9.26
C LYS A 365 25.17 2.81 9.54
N THR A 366 24.73 3.24 10.74
CA THR A 366 24.78 4.64 11.15
C THR A 366 26.18 5.23 11.00
N ILE A 367 26.28 6.33 10.26
CA ILE A 367 27.50 7.09 10.03
C ILE A 367 27.43 8.50 10.65
N THR A 368 28.58 9.05 10.98
CA THR A 368 28.72 10.39 11.60
C THR A 368 29.80 11.22 10.94
N ASN A 369 30.68 10.61 10.14
CA ASN A 369 31.80 11.26 9.49
C ASN A 369 31.34 11.86 8.13
N ILE A 370 31.64 13.16 7.94
CA ILE A 370 31.27 13.87 6.69
C ILE A 370 31.93 13.28 5.45
N GLY A 371 33.14 12.73 5.56
CA GLY A 371 33.84 12.05 4.45
C GLY A 371 33.04 10.84 3.93
N GLU A 372 32.56 9.98 4.86
CA GLU A 372 31.72 8.84 4.48
C GLU A 372 30.41 9.27 3.79
N PHE A 373 29.89 10.46 4.13
CA PHE A 373 28.72 11.01 3.42
C PHE A 373 29.07 11.45 2.01
N HIS A 374 30.26 12.02 1.78
CA HIS A 374 30.71 12.40 0.45
C HIS A 374 30.86 11.19 -0.46
N ASP A 375 31.47 10.09 0.03
CA ASP A 375 31.58 8.83 -0.72
C ASP A 375 30.19 8.29 -1.10
N LYS A 376 29.23 8.32 -0.16
CA LYS A 376 27.86 7.93 -0.43
C LYS A 376 27.15 8.85 -1.44
N LEU A 377 27.36 10.15 -1.36
CA LEU A 377 26.78 11.11 -2.30
C LEU A 377 27.33 10.92 -3.71
N GLU A 378 28.62 10.62 -3.87
CA GLU A 378 29.21 10.34 -5.17
C GLU A 378 28.55 9.12 -5.82
N MET A 379 28.47 8.01 -5.10
CA MET A 379 27.79 6.79 -5.58
C MET A 379 26.30 7.05 -5.90
N LEU A 380 25.59 7.80 -5.07
CA LEU A 380 24.17 8.11 -5.30
C LEU A 380 24.02 9.05 -6.50
N SER A 381 24.94 10.00 -6.71
CA SER A 381 24.91 10.90 -7.86
C SER A 381 25.09 10.13 -9.17
N GLU A 382 25.98 9.14 -9.20
CA GLU A 382 26.15 8.26 -10.37
C GLU A 382 24.88 7.41 -10.64
N LYS A 383 24.28 6.84 -9.59
CA LYS A 383 23.03 6.08 -9.72
C LYS A 383 21.87 6.97 -10.20
N LEU A 384 21.83 8.24 -9.77
CA LEU A 384 20.79 9.18 -10.16
C LEU A 384 20.97 9.60 -11.62
N GLU A 385 22.19 9.92 -12.06
CA GLU A 385 22.52 10.20 -13.45
C GLU A 385 22.06 9.06 -14.37
N LYS A 386 22.45 7.81 -14.07
CA LYS A 386 22.03 6.63 -14.85
C LYS A 386 20.51 6.54 -15.01
N ARG A 387 19.75 6.85 -13.95
CA ARG A 387 18.28 6.86 -14.00
C ARG A 387 17.72 8.01 -14.82
N LEU A 388 18.30 9.21 -14.71
CA LEU A 388 17.88 10.38 -15.47
C LEU A 388 18.13 10.17 -16.96
N LEU A 389 19.34 9.74 -17.34
CA LEU A 389 19.71 9.44 -18.73
C LEU A 389 18.82 8.35 -19.35
N LYS A 390 18.56 7.26 -18.62
CA LYS A 390 17.66 6.20 -19.09
C LYS A 390 16.26 6.73 -19.45
N ASN A 391 15.79 7.78 -18.79
CA ASN A 391 14.46 8.36 -19.01
C ASN A 391 14.51 9.62 -19.88
N GLY A 392 15.69 10.04 -20.37
CA GLY A 392 15.87 11.27 -21.15
C GLY A 392 15.48 12.55 -20.41
N LEU A 393 15.72 12.60 -19.09
CA LEU A 393 15.25 13.69 -18.21
C LEU A 393 16.41 14.45 -17.56
N MET A 394 16.18 15.73 -17.29
CA MET A 394 17.02 16.63 -16.52
C MET A 394 16.20 17.33 -15.44
N GLY A 395 16.78 17.64 -14.29
CA GLY A 395 16.07 18.27 -13.19
C GLY A 395 16.75 19.53 -12.64
N LYS A 396 15.96 20.45 -12.04
CA LYS A 396 16.44 21.73 -11.51
C LYS A 396 16.28 21.90 -10.01
N SER A 397 15.49 21.07 -9.35
CA SER A 397 15.32 21.14 -7.89
C SER A 397 15.94 19.91 -7.24
N LEU A 398 17.07 20.08 -6.59
CA LEU A 398 17.81 19.04 -5.86
C LEU A 398 17.33 18.98 -4.40
N CYS A 399 17.01 17.79 -3.91
CA CYS A 399 16.66 17.56 -2.52
C CYS A 399 17.56 16.48 -1.92
N ILE A 400 18.15 16.76 -0.77
CA ILE A 400 18.82 15.76 0.08
C ILE A 400 17.83 15.28 1.12
N LYS A 401 17.76 13.96 1.27
CA LYS A 401 16.98 13.28 2.27
C LYS A 401 17.92 12.59 3.26
N LEU A 402 17.77 12.91 4.53
CA LEU A 402 18.48 12.26 5.62
C LEU A 402 17.46 11.56 6.54
N LYS A 403 17.83 10.37 7.05
CA LYS A 403 17.11 9.74 8.16
C LYS A 403 18.13 9.41 9.24
N ASP A 404 17.87 9.90 10.44
CA ASP A 404 18.75 9.64 11.59
C ASP A 404 18.48 8.25 12.23
N LYS A 405 19.25 7.93 13.26
CA LYS A 405 19.12 6.68 14.00
C LYS A 405 17.81 6.53 14.77
N GLU A 406 17.13 7.63 15.07
CA GLU A 406 15.82 7.70 15.69
C GLU A 406 14.67 7.64 14.66
N PHE A 407 14.99 7.39 13.38
CA PHE A 407 14.05 7.34 12.25
C PHE A 407 13.34 8.67 11.93
N ASP A 408 13.90 9.81 12.36
CA ASP A 408 13.43 11.12 11.94
C ASP A 408 13.97 11.46 10.55
N ASN A 409 13.08 12.00 9.69
CA ASN A 409 13.46 12.41 8.34
C ASN A 409 13.74 13.92 8.33
N LYS A 410 14.80 14.30 7.60
CA LYS A 410 15.10 15.68 7.23
C LYS A 410 15.28 15.75 5.73
N ASP A 411 14.34 16.42 5.06
CA ASP A 411 14.40 16.69 3.62
C ASP A 411 14.74 18.16 3.41
N LYS A 412 15.79 18.46 2.66
CA LYS A 412 16.21 19.84 2.34
C LYS A 412 16.46 19.99 0.86
N SER A 413 15.71 20.89 0.24
CA SER A 413 15.79 21.18 -1.18
C SER A 413 16.60 22.45 -1.46
N MET A 414 17.14 22.53 -2.67
CA MET A 414 17.72 23.75 -3.28
C MET A 414 17.39 23.78 -4.77
N ILE A 415 17.32 24.97 -5.33
CA ILE A 415 17.18 25.15 -6.79
C ILE A 415 18.58 25.28 -7.37
N LEU A 416 18.84 24.52 -8.42
CA LEU A 416 20.07 24.56 -9.17
C LEU A 416 20.03 25.72 -10.18
N PRO A 417 21.18 26.26 -10.61
CA PRO A 417 21.23 27.29 -11.65
C PRO A 417 20.52 26.85 -12.92
N ASP A 418 20.80 25.65 -13.39
CA ASP A 418 20.25 25.06 -14.60
C ASP A 418 19.71 23.67 -14.40
N HIS A 419 18.95 23.14 -15.39
CA HIS A 419 18.54 21.74 -15.40
C HIS A 419 19.76 20.87 -15.69
N THR A 420 19.94 19.82 -14.91
CA THR A 420 21.06 18.91 -15.06
C THR A 420 20.65 17.45 -14.89
N ASN A 421 21.39 16.56 -15.55
CA ASN A 421 21.44 15.12 -15.28
C ASN A 421 22.90 14.67 -15.03
N ASN A 422 23.85 15.61 -14.99
CA ASN A 422 25.27 15.31 -14.83
C ASN A 422 25.63 15.01 -13.38
N LYS A 423 26.29 13.87 -13.15
CA LYS A 423 26.64 13.40 -11.79
C LYS A 423 27.57 14.36 -11.04
N PHE A 424 28.49 15.03 -11.73
CA PHE A 424 29.46 15.94 -11.08
C PHE A 424 28.76 17.20 -10.55
N GLU A 425 27.81 17.75 -11.32
CA GLU A 425 26.99 18.87 -10.85
C GLU A 425 26.05 18.46 -9.70
N ILE A 426 25.40 17.32 -9.85
CA ILE A 426 24.52 16.77 -8.80
C ILE A 426 25.35 16.58 -7.52
N PHE A 427 26.51 15.95 -7.59
CA PHE A 427 27.41 15.74 -6.46
C PHE A 427 27.86 17.05 -5.84
N LYS A 428 28.38 17.97 -6.62
CA LYS A 428 28.83 19.30 -6.16
C LYS A 428 27.77 20.04 -5.33
N PHE A 429 26.56 20.12 -5.85
CA PHE A 429 25.47 20.82 -5.16
C PHE A 429 24.92 20.00 -3.99
N ALA A 430 24.93 18.67 -4.06
CA ALA A 430 24.55 17.81 -2.96
C ALA A 430 25.51 17.94 -1.77
N CYS A 431 26.83 17.98 -1.99
CA CYS A 431 27.81 18.24 -0.95
C CYS A 431 27.59 19.63 -0.31
N LYS A 432 27.49 20.67 -1.12
CA LYS A 432 27.19 22.04 -0.61
C LYS A 432 25.92 22.08 0.25
N ARG A 433 24.88 21.32 -0.15
CA ARG A 433 23.62 21.27 0.62
C ARG A 433 23.77 20.46 1.89
N LEU A 434 24.50 19.34 1.86
CA LEU A 434 24.80 18.51 3.03
C LEU A 434 25.59 19.30 4.08
N GLU A 435 26.67 19.98 3.67
CA GLU A 435 27.51 20.79 4.54
C GLU A 435 26.71 21.86 5.27
N SER A 436 25.72 22.47 4.62
CA SER A 436 24.82 23.44 5.24
C SER A 436 23.89 22.86 6.33
N LEU A 437 23.84 21.54 6.45
CA LEU A 437 23.05 20.82 7.47
C LEU A 437 23.94 20.28 8.60
N TRP A 438 25.25 20.47 8.51
CA TRP A 438 26.22 19.96 9.46
C TRP A 438 26.39 20.94 10.65
N PRO A 439 26.61 20.48 11.92
CA PRO A 439 26.63 19.09 12.34
C PRO A 439 25.25 18.44 12.38
N HIS A 440 25.21 17.16 12.10
CA HIS A 440 23.98 16.36 12.03
C HIS A 440 24.05 15.17 13.02
N PRO A 441 22.92 14.75 13.64
CA PRO A 441 22.87 13.48 14.36
C PRO A 441 23.28 12.30 13.50
N PRO A 442 23.72 11.19 14.11
CA PRO A 442 24.06 9.97 13.37
C PRO A 442 22.97 9.56 12.38
N VAL A 443 23.33 9.36 11.10
CA VAL A 443 22.41 9.10 9.99
C VAL A 443 22.47 7.65 9.54
N ARG A 444 21.34 7.07 9.22
CA ARG A 444 21.18 5.71 8.72
C ARG A 444 20.68 5.60 7.29
N LEU A 445 20.23 6.69 6.69
CA LEU A 445 19.80 6.74 5.29
C LEU A 445 20.18 8.10 4.71
N LEU A 446 20.77 8.04 3.52
CA LEU A 446 21.01 9.17 2.67
C LEU A 446 20.31 8.97 1.32
N GLY A 447 19.68 10.02 0.81
CA GLY A 447 19.05 10.00 -0.50
C GLY A 447 19.19 11.34 -1.20
N ILE A 448 19.16 11.31 -2.51
CA ILE A 448 19.10 12.49 -3.37
C ILE A 448 17.93 12.36 -4.36
N ARG A 449 17.25 13.46 -4.62
CA ARG A 449 16.12 13.55 -5.54
C ARG A 449 16.25 14.79 -6.41
N LEU A 450 16.06 14.63 -7.70
CA LEU A 450 15.81 15.73 -8.62
C LEU A 450 14.33 15.81 -9.00
N SER A 451 13.79 17.00 -8.96
CA SER A 451 12.44 17.37 -9.38
C SER A 451 12.46 18.61 -10.25
N ASN A 452 11.29 19.10 -10.65
CA ASN A 452 11.19 20.09 -11.73
C ASN A 452 11.92 19.57 -12.97
N LEU A 453 11.40 18.42 -13.46
CA LEU A 453 12.00 17.68 -14.55
C LEU A 453 11.52 18.22 -15.89
N ILE A 454 12.43 18.24 -16.88
CA ILE A 454 12.15 18.48 -18.30
C ILE A 454 12.82 17.39 -19.13
N ARG A 455 12.38 17.21 -20.38
CA ARG A 455 13.07 16.35 -21.34
C ARG A 455 14.36 17.01 -21.81
N GLU A 456 15.39 16.22 -22.08
CA GLU A 456 16.70 16.71 -22.53
C GLU A 456 16.60 17.54 -23.81
N ASN A 457 15.70 17.18 -24.73
CA ASN A 457 15.46 17.92 -25.97
C ASN A 457 14.85 19.32 -25.72
N GLU A 458 14.10 19.51 -24.65
CA GLU A 458 13.51 20.81 -24.27
C GLU A 458 14.56 21.73 -23.64
N ALA A 459 15.54 21.15 -22.93
CA ALA A 459 16.65 21.89 -22.34
C ALA A 459 17.54 22.51 -23.43
N LYS A 460 17.75 21.81 -24.55
CA LYS A 460 18.56 22.30 -25.69
C LYS A 460 17.90 23.43 -26.51
N ARG A 461 16.60 23.66 -26.31
CA ARG A 461 15.82 24.72 -27.01
C ARG A 461 15.67 25.99 -26.18
N ARG A 462 16.08 26.01 -24.95
CA ARG A 462 16.12 27.16 -24.04
C ARG A 462 17.53 27.72 -23.90
#